data_08f2455cf0819232978ec8ff32994f9c
#
_entry.id   08f2455cf0819232978ec8ff32994f9c
#
_cell.length_a   1.000
_cell.length_b   1.000
_cell.length_c   1.000
_cell.angle_alpha   90.00
_cell.angle_beta   90.00
_cell.angle_gamma   90.00
#
_symmetry.space_group_name_H-M   'P 1'
#
loop_
_entity.id
_entity.type
_entity.pdbx_description
1 polymer ?
#
loop_
_entity_poly.entity_id
_entity_poly.type
_entity_poly.pdbx_seq_one_letter_code
_entity_poly.pdbx_strand_id
1 'polypeptide(L)'
;LNTSSNGQTAKTLVDCGNCGPDFASIRQMVTRHFKVHVIQTHGAEDTLEVLKNRKVDLVTVNRKLDRDYTDGLDVIRQIKSDPDTNAVPVMLVSNYEEHQQTATETGAVPGFGKLALTDPATRSLLEPFLGDA
;
A
#
# COMPACT_ATOMS: atom_id res chain seq x y z
N LEU A 1 21.44 19.20 -6.69
CA LEU A 1 20.79 19.14 -6.47
C LEU A 1 19.96 19.24 -6.49
N ASN A 2 19.81 19.35 -6.55
CA ASN A 2 18.86 19.51 -6.27
C ASN A 2 17.85 19.32 -6.40
N THR A 3 17.81 18.31 -6.74
CA THR A 3 16.67 18.10 -6.72
C THR A 3 15.79 18.36 -5.93
N SER A 4 16.16 18.16 -5.24
CA SER A 4 15.25 18.76 -4.41
C SER A 4 15.06 20.17 -4.74
N SER A 5 15.44 20.52 -5.88
CA SER A 5 15.32 21.90 -6.24
C SER A 5 13.97 22.47 -5.87
N ASN A 6 12.92 21.69 -5.91
CA ASN A 6 11.61 22.14 -5.43
C ASN A 6 11.25 21.45 -4.12
N GLY A 7 12.21 20.80 -3.49
CA GLY A 7 12.01 20.21 -2.19
C GLY A 7 11.21 18.93 -2.15
N GLN A 8 10.78 18.42 -3.27
CA GLN A 8 9.94 17.25 -3.31
C GLN A 8 10.77 15.99 -3.43
N THR A 9 10.59 15.07 -2.50
CA THR A 9 11.15 13.74 -2.59
C THR A 9 10.04 12.78 -2.95
N ALA A 10 10.42 11.68 -3.63
CA ALA A 10 9.46 10.65 -3.97
C ALA A 10 8.94 9.99 -2.70
N LYS A 11 7.65 9.73 -2.66
CA LYS A 11 7.05 8.89 -1.64
C LYS A 11 7.39 7.44 -1.92
N THR A 12 7.18 6.57 -0.94
CA THR A 12 7.42 5.14 -1.10
C THR A 12 6.16 4.37 -0.77
N LEU A 13 5.74 3.54 -1.72
CA LEU A 13 4.62 2.61 -1.57
C LEU A 13 5.16 1.19 -1.58
N VAL A 14 4.76 0.39 -0.61
CA VAL A 14 5.02 -1.06 -0.62
C VAL A 14 3.72 -1.76 -1.00
N ASP A 15 3.77 -2.55 -2.07
CA ASP A 15 2.61 -3.33 -2.51
C ASP A 15 2.88 -4.80 -2.21
N CYS A 16 2.09 -5.36 -1.30
CA CYS A 16 2.32 -6.69 -0.75
C CYS A 16 1.32 -7.70 -1.33
N GLY A 17 1.83 -8.77 -1.89
CA GLY A 17 1.04 -9.96 -2.21
C GLY A 17 0.24 -9.90 -3.49
N ASN A 18 0.43 -8.91 -4.34
CA ASN A 18 -0.19 -8.92 -5.66
C ASN A 18 0.70 -9.66 -6.64
N CYS A 19 0.07 -10.42 -7.56
CA CYS A 19 0.82 -11.11 -8.61
C CYS A 19 1.46 -10.10 -9.55
N GLY A 20 2.38 -10.57 -10.41
CA GLY A 20 3.12 -9.69 -11.31
C GLY A 20 2.24 -8.72 -12.09
N PRO A 21 1.21 -9.21 -12.83
CA PRO A 21 0.35 -8.32 -13.60
C PRO A 21 -0.41 -7.31 -12.73
N ASP A 22 -0.92 -7.74 -11.58
CA ASP A 22 -1.65 -6.84 -10.69
C ASP A 22 -0.72 -5.80 -10.06
N PHE A 23 0.48 -6.21 -9.67
CA PHE A 23 1.49 -5.29 -9.17
C PHE A 23 1.81 -4.24 -10.23
N ALA A 24 2.01 -4.68 -11.48
CA ALA A 24 2.33 -3.76 -12.58
C ALA A 24 1.21 -2.76 -12.80
N SER A 25 -0.05 -3.20 -12.69
CA SER A 25 -1.20 -2.31 -12.87
C SER A 25 -1.28 -1.26 -11.77
N ILE A 26 -1.05 -1.67 -10.52
CA ILE A 26 -1.06 -0.74 -9.39
C ILE A 26 0.10 0.25 -9.54
N ARG A 27 1.29 -0.24 -9.86
CA ARG A 27 2.46 0.61 -10.05
C ARG A 27 2.22 1.64 -11.14
N GLN A 28 1.64 1.21 -12.27
CA GLN A 28 1.35 2.11 -13.37
C GLN A 28 0.36 3.19 -12.95
N MET A 29 -0.67 2.82 -12.22
CA MET A 29 -1.68 3.77 -11.77
C MET A 29 -1.09 4.81 -10.83
N VAL A 30 -0.34 4.38 -9.80
CA VAL A 30 0.19 5.33 -8.82
C VAL A 30 1.29 6.20 -9.42
N THR A 31 2.13 5.66 -10.29
CA THR A 31 3.21 6.46 -10.90
C THR A 31 2.68 7.44 -11.94
N ARG A 32 1.49 7.22 -12.47
CA ARG A 32 0.85 8.17 -13.36
C ARG A 32 0.45 9.44 -12.63
N HIS A 33 0.03 9.32 -11.36
CA HIS A 33 -0.57 10.43 -10.62
C HIS A 33 0.35 11.01 -9.56
N PHE A 34 1.36 10.25 -9.12
CA PHE A 34 2.20 10.66 -7.98
C PHE A 34 3.66 10.41 -8.27
N LYS A 35 4.51 11.19 -7.62
CA LYS A 35 5.95 10.91 -7.62
C LYS A 35 6.21 9.88 -6.53
N VAL A 36 6.26 8.62 -6.91
CA VAL A 36 6.29 7.52 -5.96
C VAL A 36 7.23 6.41 -6.43
N HIS A 37 7.96 5.85 -5.48
CA HIS A 37 8.77 4.65 -5.70
C HIS A 37 7.97 3.46 -5.16
N VAL A 38 7.80 2.40 -5.96
CA VAL A 38 6.96 1.28 -5.59
C VAL A 38 7.82 0.04 -5.39
N ILE A 39 7.67 -0.60 -4.23
CA ILE A 39 8.41 -1.80 -3.87
C ILE A 39 7.41 -2.96 -3.77
N GLN A 40 7.74 -4.09 -4.39
CA GLN A 40 6.91 -5.28 -4.32
C GLN A 40 7.39 -6.17 -3.18
N THR A 41 6.45 -6.62 -2.34
CA THR A 41 6.72 -7.65 -1.34
C THR A 41 5.69 -8.76 -1.48
N HIS A 42 5.90 -9.88 -0.79
CA HIS A 42 5.09 -11.07 -1.02
C HIS A 42 4.40 -11.58 0.24
N GLY A 43 4.84 -11.19 1.42
CA GLY A 43 4.23 -11.65 2.66
C GLY A 43 4.54 -10.72 3.81
N ALA A 44 4.20 -11.17 5.03
CA ALA A 44 4.41 -10.36 6.23
C ALA A 44 5.89 -10.15 6.51
N GLU A 45 6.68 -11.22 6.35
CA GLU A 45 8.09 -11.17 6.76
C GLU A 45 8.88 -10.14 5.96
N ASP A 46 8.81 -10.22 4.62
CA ASP A 46 9.56 -9.28 3.80
C ASP A 46 8.97 -7.87 3.89
N THR A 47 7.66 -7.74 4.08
CA THR A 47 7.05 -6.42 4.26
C THR A 47 7.54 -5.77 5.54
N LEU A 48 7.50 -6.49 6.66
CA LEU A 48 7.97 -5.94 7.94
C LEU A 48 9.43 -5.55 7.87
N GLU A 49 10.25 -6.34 7.17
CA GLU A 49 11.66 -6.02 7.02
C GLU A 49 11.85 -4.68 6.30
N VAL A 50 11.13 -4.46 5.21
CA VAL A 50 11.22 -3.18 4.48
C VAL A 50 10.78 -2.04 5.39
N LEU A 51 9.67 -2.20 6.12
CA LEU A 51 9.14 -1.13 6.97
C LEU A 51 10.08 -0.75 8.11
N LYS A 52 10.88 -1.69 8.58
CA LYS A 52 11.82 -1.45 9.66
C LYS A 52 13.12 -0.82 9.18
N ASN A 53 13.43 -0.91 7.89
CA ASN A 53 14.71 -0.48 7.35
C ASN A 53 14.66 0.77 6.49
N ARG A 54 13.46 1.26 6.15
CA ARG A 54 13.35 2.49 5.38
C ARG A 54 12.00 3.13 5.60
N LYS A 55 11.93 4.43 5.30
CA LYS A 55 10.67 5.16 5.40
C LYS A 55 9.71 4.70 4.30
N VAL A 56 8.51 4.33 4.70
CA VAL A 56 7.44 3.94 3.79
C VAL A 56 6.22 4.80 4.10
N ASP A 57 5.60 5.34 3.06
CA ASP A 57 4.48 6.26 3.23
C ASP A 57 3.14 5.56 3.18
N LEU A 58 3.06 4.39 2.54
CA LEU A 58 1.83 3.63 2.42
C LEU A 58 2.15 2.18 2.07
N VAL A 59 1.39 1.25 2.63
CA VAL A 59 1.42 -0.17 2.25
C VAL A 59 0.05 -0.53 1.68
N THR A 60 0.04 -1.19 0.53
CA THR A 60 -1.17 -1.82 -0.01
C THR A 60 -1.00 -3.33 0.08
N VAL A 61 -2.02 -4.03 0.56
CA VAL A 61 -1.95 -5.48 0.79
C VAL A 61 -3.09 -6.15 0.04
N ASN A 62 -2.76 -7.14 -0.80
CA ASN A 62 -3.78 -7.91 -1.50
C ASN A 62 -4.60 -8.74 -0.50
N ARG A 63 -5.88 -8.96 -0.80
CA ARG A 63 -6.78 -9.72 0.08
C ARG A 63 -6.30 -11.16 0.27
N LYS A 64 -5.76 -11.79 -0.78
CA LYS A 64 -5.13 -13.11 -0.72
C LYS A 64 -3.75 -12.98 -1.33
N LEU A 65 -2.71 -13.34 -0.58
CA LEU A 65 -1.34 -13.17 -1.07
C LEU A 65 -1.05 -14.16 -2.20
N ASP A 66 -0.27 -13.71 -3.18
CA ASP A 66 -0.08 -14.43 -4.43
C ASP A 66 0.69 -15.74 -4.27
N ARG A 67 1.59 -15.85 -3.29
CA ARG A 67 2.45 -17.02 -3.16
C ARG A 67 1.85 -18.16 -2.35
N ASP A 68 1.14 -17.85 -1.27
CA ASP A 68 0.69 -18.88 -0.34
C ASP A 68 -0.78 -18.73 0.06
N TYR A 69 -1.50 -17.80 -0.56
CA TYR A 69 -2.91 -17.52 -0.29
C TYR A 69 -3.19 -17.10 1.16
N THR A 70 -2.17 -16.64 1.89
CA THR A 70 -2.36 -16.07 3.22
C THR A 70 -3.33 -14.90 3.13
N ASP A 71 -4.17 -14.75 4.14
CA ASP A 71 -5.12 -13.64 4.21
C ASP A 71 -4.37 -12.34 4.46
N GLY A 72 -4.60 -11.34 3.59
CA GLY A 72 -3.96 -10.03 3.72
C GLY A 72 -4.26 -9.35 5.05
N LEU A 73 -5.40 -9.67 5.67
CA LEU A 73 -5.73 -9.14 7.00
C LEU A 73 -4.71 -9.57 8.05
N ASP A 74 -4.11 -10.75 7.90
CA ASP A 74 -3.08 -11.19 8.83
C ASP A 74 -1.83 -10.34 8.72
N VAL A 75 -1.47 -9.91 7.49
CA VAL A 75 -0.34 -9.00 7.29
C VAL A 75 -0.65 -7.67 7.96
N ILE A 76 -1.87 -7.15 7.77
CA ILE A 76 -2.27 -5.88 8.37
C ILE A 76 -2.19 -5.98 9.90
N ARG A 77 -2.67 -7.07 10.48
CA ARG A 77 -2.59 -7.26 11.94
C ARG A 77 -1.15 -7.24 12.43
N GLN A 78 -0.25 -7.90 11.71
CA GLN A 78 1.15 -7.95 12.12
C GLN A 78 1.80 -6.57 12.05
N ILE A 79 1.50 -5.80 11.00
CA ILE A 79 2.03 -4.44 10.89
C ILE A 79 1.50 -3.57 12.03
N LYS A 80 0.21 -3.68 12.33
CA LYS A 80 -0.43 -2.81 13.33
C LYS A 80 -0.13 -3.22 14.76
N SER A 81 0.28 -4.46 15.00
CA SER A 81 0.63 -4.92 16.35
C SER A 81 2.10 -4.74 16.68
N ASP A 82 2.94 -4.35 15.72
CA ASP A 82 4.38 -4.15 15.96
C ASP A 82 4.63 -2.67 16.21
N PRO A 83 5.21 -2.30 17.39
CA PRO A 83 5.42 -0.88 17.70
C PRO A 83 6.36 -0.18 16.73
N ASP A 84 7.20 -0.92 16.02
CA ASP A 84 8.13 -0.30 15.06
C ASP A 84 7.46 0.01 13.72
N THR A 85 6.28 -0.55 13.44
CA THR A 85 5.63 -0.40 12.13
C THR A 85 4.19 0.10 12.21
N ASN A 86 3.60 0.16 13.40
CA ASN A 86 2.16 0.40 13.53
C ASN A 86 1.71 1.79 13.08
N ALA A 87 2.64 2.73 12.91
CA ALA A 87 2.28 4.07 12.44
C ALA A 87 2.20 4.17 10.92
N VAL A 88 2.67 3.15 10.19
CA VAL A 88 2.64 3.18 8.73
C VAL A 88 1.22 2.93 8.23
N PRO A 89 0.66 3.81 7.38
CA PRO A 89 -0.68 3.59 6.84
C PRO A 89 -0.73 2.35 5.97
N VAL A 90 -1.80 1.57 6.10
CA VAL A 90 -1.99 0.33 5.33
C VAL A 90 -3.39 0.34 4.72
N MET A 91 -3.49 -0.06 3.46
CA MET A 91 -4.75 -0.25 2.75
C MET A 91 -4.88 -1.70 2.31
N LEU A 92 -6.09 -2.24 2.40
CA LEU A 92 -6.40 -3.53 1.80
C LEU A 92 -6.82 -3.31 0.35
N VAL A 93 -6.33 -4.14 -0.56
CA VAL A 93 -6.78 -4.14 -1.96
C VAL A 93 -7.86 -5.20 -2.10
N SER A 94 -9.11 -4.77 -2.20
CA SER A 94 -10.26 -5.65 -2.36
C SER A 94 -11.43 -4.86 -2.93
N ASN A 95 -12.20 -5.51 -3.80
CA ASN A 95 -13.39 -4.91 -4.40
C ASN A 95 -14.62 -4.98 -3.50
N TYR A 96 -14.55 -5.67 -2.36
CA TYR A 96 -15.72 -5.94 -1.52
C TYR A 96 -15.74 -5.04 -0.31
N GLU A 97 -16.90 -4.40 -0.10
CA GLU A 97 -17.10 -3.46 1.01
C GLU A 97 -16.86 -4.13 2.36
N GLU A 98 -17.33 -5.35 2.55
CA GLU A 98 -17.16 -6.04 3.83
C GLU A 98 -15.70 -6.34 4.14
N HIS A 99 -14.87 -6.57 3.11
CA HIS A 99 -13.43 -6.74 3.31
C HIS A 99 -12.80 -5.43 3.76
N GLN A 100 -13.23 -4.32 3.14
CA GLN A 100 -12.71 -3.01 3.51
C GLN A 100 -13.09 -2.65 4.95
N GLN A 101 -14.33 -2.98 5.34
CA GLN A 101 -14.78 -2.72 6.71
C GLN A 101 -13.95 -3.51 7.72
N THR A 102 -13.73 -4.81 7.46
CA THR A 102 -12.91 -5.63 8.35
C THR A 102 -11.49 -5.09 8.44
N ALA A 103 -10.94 -4.64 7.31
CA ALA A 103 -9.59 -4.09 7.29
C ALA A 103 -9.48 -2.82 8.14
N THR A 104 -10.46 -1.92 8.03
CA THR A 104 -10.43 -0.68 8.83
C THR A 104 -10.60 -0.98 10.31
N GLU A 105 -11.40 -1.98 10.67
CA GLU A 105 -11.52 -2.42 12.05
C GLU A 105 -10.21 -3.00 12.58
N THR A 106 -9.37 -3.49 11.68
CA THR A 106 -8.07 -4.05 12.04
C THR A 106 -6.98 -2.97 12.11
N GLY A 107 -7.30 -1.75 11.70
CA GLY A 107 -6.36 -0.63 11.77
C GLY A 107 -5.94 -0.07 10.43
N ALA A 108 -6.46 -0.60 9.32
CA ALA A 108 -6.16 -0.07 7.99
C ALA A 108 -6.95 1.22 7.74
N VAL A 109 -6.47 2.03 6.80
CA VAL A 109 -7.26 3.13 6.26
C VAL A 109 -8.09 2.60 5.10
N PRO A 110 -9.17 3.28 4.68
CA PRO A 110 -9.99 2.80 3.57
C PRO A 110 -9.15 2.60 2.31
N GLY A 111 -9.34 1.46 1.67
CA GLY A 111 -8.59 1.10 0.48
C GLY A 111 -9.45 1.02 -0.76
N PHE A 112 -8.97 0.31 -1.76
CA PHE A 112 -9.62 0.25 -3.07
C PHE A 112 -9.51 -1.16 -3.63
N GLY A 113 -10.30 -1.43 -4.67
CA GLY A 113 -10.25 -2.71 -5.37
C GLY A 113 -9.60 -2.57 -6.73
N LYS A 114 -9.22 -3.71 -7.31
CA LYS A 114 -8.55 -3.74 -8.61
C LYS A 114 -9.48 -3.28 -9.73
N LEU A 115 -10.79 -3.36 -9.53
CA LEU A 115 -11.76 -2.87 -10.52
C LEU A 115 -11.86 -1.36 -10.53
N ALA A 116 -11.29 -0.67 -9.55
CA ALA A 116 -11.41 0.77 -9.41
C ALA A 116 -10.09 1.52 -9.60
N LEU A 117 -9.11 0.90 -10.27
CA LEU A 117 -7.77 1.51 -10.40
C LEU A 117 -7.81 2.85 -11.14
N THR A 118 -8.73 3.02 -12.09
CA THR A 118 -8.83 4.27 -12.86
C THR A 118 -9.91 5.19 -12.32
N ASP A 119 -10.57 4.83 -11.24
CA ASP A 119 -11.62 5.64 -10.64
C ASP A 119 -11.00 6.85 -9.93
N PRO A 120 -11.51 8.07 -10.17
CA PRO A 120 -11.01 9.25 -9.44
C PRO A 120 -11.09 9.11 -7.92
N ALA A 121 -12.05 8.34 -7.40
CA ALA A 121 -12.17 8.11 -5.97
C ALA A 121 -10.95 7.38 -5.42
N THR A 122 -10.37 6.45 -6.18
CA THR A 122 -9.15 5.73 -5.77
C THR A 122 -7.99 6.71 -5.66
N ARG A 123 -7.83 7.60 -6.64
CA ARG A 123 -6.80 8.61 -6.58
C ARG A 123 -6.96 9.51 -5.35
N SER A 124 -8.20 9.87 -5.03
CA SER A 124 -8.48 10.71 -3.86
C SER A 124 -8.13 9.99 -2.56
N LEU A 125 -8.33 8.68 -2.48
CA LEU A 125 -7.93 7.90 -1.31
C LEU A 125 -6.41 7.91 -1.13
N LEU A 126 -5.66 7.90 -2.22
CA LEU A 126 -4.20 7.82 -2.18
C LEU A 126 -3.54 9.18 -1.93
N GLU A 127 -4.21 10.26 -2.29
CA GLU A 127 -3.64 11.61 -2.23
C GLU A 127 -3.06 11.98 -0.86
N PRO A 128 -3.74 11.69 0.28
CA PRO A 128 -3.18 12.07 1.58
C PRO A 128 -1.84 11.41 1.90
N PHE A 129 -1.54 10.29 1.27
CA PHE A 129 -0.32 9.52 1.57
C PHE A 129 0.76 9.69 0.52
N LEU A 130 0.38 9.83 -0.74
CA LEU A 130 1.33 9.83 -1.85
C LEU A 130 1.42 11.18 -2.54
N GLY A 131 0.50 12.09 -2.28
CA GLY A 131 0.51 13.40 -2.89
C GLY A 131 1.56 14.32 -2.27
N ASP A 132 1.75 15.45 -2.91
CA ASP A 132 2.64 16.48 -2.37
C ASP A 132 2.01 17.11 -1.14
N ALA A 133 2.85 17.40 -0.17
CA ALA A 133 2.38 18.02 1.06
C ALA A 133 1.97 19.47 0.84
#